data_51a9a956eb87bc4100271aafc3504a7c
#
_entry.id   51a9a956eb87bc4100271aafc3504a7c
#
_cell.length_a   1.000
_cell.length_b   1.000
_cell.length_c   1.000
_cell.angle_alpha   90.00
_cell.angle_beta   90.00
_cell.angle_gamma   90.00
#
_symmetry.space_group_name_H-M   'P 1'
#
loop_
_entity.id
_entity.type
_entity.pdbx_description
1 polymer ?
#
loop_
_entity_poly.entity_id
_entity_poly.type
_entity_poly.pdbx_seq_one_letter_code
_entity_poly.pdbx_strand_id
1 'polypeptide(L)'
;MKILVVLAVAAVLGLLRLRRASLLMWAAAWWVGIYVLLRFGFTAPIPSSVVSIYMGIVSLAILAYMSSSQERRDQVSGPLVRLMTEKRYSSLLGATVVALPALAAANVYVQMSVPLQPPLFSRTVHPASPSDITVHDQKINLDTGENPFRHLETSNPAEFRKHVENGRQVYYRNCVFCHGDNMSANGMFVHGLDPIPTNFTDAGTIPMLRETFLFWRIAKGGPGLPEEGGPWDTAMPAWEKFLKEDEIWDAILFLYDFTGRRPRAGGEAAK
;
A
#
# COMPACT_ATOMS: atom_id res chain seq x y z
N MET A 1 -1.49 -15.93 0.26
CA MET A 1 -0.94 -15.89 -1.12
C MET A 1 -1.94 -16.56 -2.07
N LYS A 2 -2.23 -15.93 -3.20
CA LYS A 2 -3.19 -16.47 -4.19
C LYS A 2 -2.52 -17.56 -5.03
N ILE A 3 -2.76 -18.81 -4.71
CA ILE A 3 -2.11 -19.97 -5.33
C ILE A 3 -2.27 -19.97 -6.86
N LEU A 4 -3.43 -19.61 -7.37
CA LEU A 4 -3.68 -19.57 -8.83
C LEU A 4 -2.72 -18.63 -9.57
N VAL A 5 -2.38 -17.48 -8.99
CA VAL A 5 -1.43 -16.53 -9.60
C VAL A 5 -0.03 -17.13 -9.66
N VAL A 6 0.39 -17.80 -8.59
CA VAL A 6 1.69 -18.49 -8.55
C VAL A 6 1.76 -19.59 -9.59
N LEU A 7 0.71 -20.40 -9.68
CA LEU A 7 0.64 -21.49 -10.67
C LEU A 7 0.63 -20.96 -12.11
N ALA A 8 -0.07 -19.85 -12.38
CA ALA A 8 -0.06 -19.23 -13.69
C ALA A 8 1.33 -18.74 -14.09
N VAL A 9 2.04 -18.04 -13.20
CA VAL A 9 3.41 -17.59 -13.45
C VAL A 9 4.34 -18.79 -13.67
N ALA A 10 4.25 -19.81 -12.81
CA ALA A 10 5.05 -21.04 -12.94
C ALA A 10 4.79 -21.78 -14.27
N ALA A 11 3.52 -21.84 -14.70
CA ALA A 11 3.16 -22.46 -15.98
C ALA A 11 3.77 -21.72 -17.18
N VAL A 12 3.73 -20.37 -17.18
CA VAL A 12 4.36 -19.56 -18.23
C VAL A 12 5.87 -19.80 -18.27
N LEU A 13 6.54 -19.78 -17.14
CA LEU A 13 7.99 -20.06 -17.06
C LEU A 13 8.33 -21.49 -17.50
N GLY A 14 7.50 -22.49 -17.13
CA GLY A 14 7.63 -23.87 -17.58
C GLY A 14 7.49 -24.02 -19.10
N LEU A 15 6.50 -23.38 -19.70
CA LEU A 15 6.30 -23.36 -21.15
C LEU A 15 7.49 -22.74 -21.90
N LEU A 16 8.05 -21.64 -21.40
CA LEU A 16 9.22 -21.00 -21.98
C LEU A 16 10.45 -21.90 -21.92
N ARG A 17 10.61 -22.67 -20.83
CA ARG A 17 11.68 -23.66 -20.70
C ARG A 17 11.54 -24.77 -21.76
N LEU A 18 10.34 -25.29 -21.95
CA LEU A 18 10.07 -26.32 -22.95
C LEU A 18 10.31 -25.83 -24.39
N ARG A 19 10.02 -24.56 -24.66
CA ARG A 19 10.19 -23.94 -25.99
C ARG A 19 11.60 -23.40 -26.24
N ARG A 20 12.56 -23.62 -25.33
CA ARG A 20 13.93 -23.09 -25.42
C ARG A 20 13.96 -21.59 -25.74
N ALA A 21 13.18 -20.81 -24.99
CA ALA A 21 13.00 -19.39 -25.21
C ALA A 21 14.33 -18.61 -25.15
N SER A 22 14.43 -17.51 -25.88
CA SER A 22 15.61 -16.66 -25.89
C SER A 22 15.83 -15.96 -24.53
N LEU A 23 17.06 -15.50 -24.29
CA LEU A 23 17.41 -14.78 -23.04
C LEU A 23 16.49 -13.55 -22.83
N LEU A 24 16.17 -12.82 -23.87
CA LEU A 24 15.22 -11.67 -23.77
C LEU A 24 13.81 -12.10 -23.33
N MET A 25 13.30 -13.20 -23.89
CA MET A 25 12.00 -13.73 -23.45
C MET A 25 12.02 -14.17 -21.99
N TRP A 26 13.11 -14.77 -21.54
CA TRP A 26 13.30 -15.14 -20.14
C TRP A 26 13.35 -13.92 -19.23
N ALA A 27 14.12 -12.88 -19.60
CA ALA A 27 14.21 -11.63 -18.85
C ALA A 27 12.84 -10.96 -18.73
N ALA A 28 12.12 -10.84 -19.85
CA ALA A 28 10.76 -10.29 -19.87
C ALA A 28 9.79 -11.11 -19.01
N ALA A 29 9.82 -12.44 -19.12
CA ALA A 29 8.93 -13.31 -18.37
C ALA A 29 9.18 -13.24 -16.85
N TRP A 30 10.43 -13.18 -16.42
CA TRP A 30 10.76 -12.98 -15.02
C TRP A 30 10.33 -11.61 -14.53
N TRP A 31 10.57 -10.55 -15.29
CA TRP A 31 10.18 -9.21 -14.93
C TRP A 31 8.65 -9.09 -14.77
N VAL A 32 7.89 -9.54 -15.78
CA VAL A 32 6.43 -9.54 -15.74
C VAL A 32 5.91 -10.47 -14.66
N GLY A 33 6.49 -11.67 -14.53
CA GLY A 33 6.09 -12.66 -13.53
C GLY A 33 6.24 -12.13 -12.09
N ILE A 34 7.35 -11.48 -11.79
CA ILE A 34 7.58 -10.87 -10.46
C ILE A 34 6.59 -9.72 -10.24
N TYR A 35 6.36 -8.86 -11.23
CA TYR A 35 5.36 -7.80 -11.13
C TYR A 35 3.96 -8.35 -10.83
N VAL A 36 3.54 -9.38 -11.56
CA VAL A 36 2.24 -10.05 -11.37
C VAL A 36 2.15 -10.68 -9.98
N LEU A 37 3.21 -11.32 -9.51
CA LEU A 37 3.26 -11.89 -8.16
C LEU A 37 3.16 -10.81 -7.08
N LEU A 38 3.90 -9.71 -7.21
CA LEU A 38 3.86 -8.61 -6.25
C LEU A 38 2.51 -7.91 -6.22
N ARG A 39 1.91 -7.68 -7.40
CA ARG A 39 0.66 -6.91 -7.50
C ARG A 39 -0.59 -7.74 -7.19
N PHE A 40 -0.61 -9.01 -7.59
CA PHE A 40 -1.81 -9.86 -7.56
C PHE A 40 -1.65 -11.16 -6.75
N GLY A 41 -0.42 -11.53 -6.39
CA GLY A 41 -0.14 -12.81 -5.72
C GLY A 41 -0.42 -12.79 -4.21
N PHE A 42 -0.47 -11.62 -3.59
CA PHE A 42 -0.74 -11.48 -2.17
C PHE A 42 -2.22 -11.20 -1.91
N THR A 43 -2.71 -11.64 -0.75
CA THR A 43 -4.09 -11.33 -0.30
C THR A 43 -4.20 -9.88 0.16
N ALA A 44 -3.20 -9.39 0.90
CA ALA A 44 -3.08 -7.98 1.21
C ALA A 44 -2.40 -7.25 0.04
N PRO A 45 -2.96 -6.17 -0.51
CA PRO A 45 -2.34 -5.42 -1.58
C PRO A 45 -1.03 -4.77 -1.08
N ILE A 46 0.03 -4.95 -1.85
CA ILE A 46 1.31 -4.28 -1.59
C ILE A 46 1.20 -2.84 -2.14
N PRO A 47 1.59 -1.81 -1.36
CA PRO A 47 1.61 -0.44 -1.84
C PRO A 47 2.42 -0.29 -3.14
N SER A 48 1.95 0.58 -4.04
CA SER A 48 2.58 0.78 -5.35
C SER A 48 4.02 1.27 -5.25
N SER A 49 4.33 2.11 -4.25
CA SER A 49 5.69 2.56 -3.95
C SER A 49 6.64 1.40 -3.65
N VAL A 50 6.20 0.44 -2.84
CA VAL A 50 6.98 -0.75 -2.49
C VAL A 50 7.17 -1.65 -3.71
N VAL A 51 6.11 -1.89 -4.50
CA VAL A 51 6.21 -2.62 -5.76
C VAL A 51 7.23 -1.96 -6.69
N SER A 52 7.22 -0.63 -6.82
CA SER A 52 8.16 0.11 -7.67
C SER A 52 9.62 -0.06 -7.22
N ILE A 53 9.90 -0.04 -5.91
CA ILE A 53 11.24 -0.29 -5.37
C ILE A 53 11.72 -1.69 -5.74
N TYR A 54 10.90 -2.72 -5.48
CA TYR A 54 11.26 -4.10 -5.82
C TYR A 54 11.45 -4.28 -7.33
N MET A 55 10.59 -3.69 -8.15
CA MET A 55 10.74 -3.76 -9.61
C MET A 55 12.00 -3.02 -10.09
N GLY A 56 12.41 -1.94 -9.44
CA GLY A 56 13.69 -1.28 -9.67
C GLY A 56 14.88 -2.23 -9.41
N ILE A 57 14.88 -2.90 -8.27
CA ILE A 57 15.90 -3.91 -7.90
C ILE A 57 15.92 -5.05 -8.93
N VAL A 58 14.75 -5.58 -9.28
CA VAL A 58 14.61 -6.66 -10.28
C VAL A 58 15.16 -6.22 -11.64
N SER A 59 14.86 -4.99 -12.06
CA SER A 59 15.37 -4.44 -13.32
C SER A 59 16.88 -4.35 -13.33
N LEU A 60 17.48 -3.84 -12.25
CA LEU A 60 18.94 -3.77 -12.11
C LEU A 60 19.57 -5.17 -12.08
N ALA A 61 18.98 -6.14 -11.39
CA ALA A 61 19.46 -7.51 -11.34
C ALA A 61 19.43 -8.18 -12.72
N ILE A 62 18.33 -8.01 -13.48
CA ILE A 62 18.20 -8.53 -14.84
C ILE A 62 19.25 -7.87 -15.76
N LEU A 63 19.41 -6.56 -15.69
CA LEU A 63 20.44 -5.84 -16.49
C LEU A 63 21.86 -6.32 -16.15
N ALA A 64 22.17 -6.47 -14.86
CA ALA A 64 23.45 -6.97 -14.42
C ALA A 64 23.69 -8.41 -14.91
N TYR A 65 22.66 -9.27 -14.85
CA TYR A 65 22.74 -10.64 -15.35
C TYR A 65 22.97 -10.68 -16.88
N MET A 66 22.21 -9.86 -17.63
CA MET A 66 22.34 -9.77 -19.09
C MET A 66 23.72 -9.22 -19.53
N SER A 67 24.32 -8.37 -18.70
CA SER A 67 25.62 -7.75 -18.97
C SER A 67 26.81 -8.56 -18.49
N SER A 68 26.60 -9.63 -17.71
CA SER A 68 27.67 -10.31 -16.96
C SER A 68 28.66 -11.13 -17.81
N SER A 69 28.31 -11.49 -19.05
CA SER A 69 29.22 -12.17 -19.98
C SER A 69 29.05 -11.67 -21.41
N GLN A 70 30.09 -11.83 -22.22
CA GLN A 70 30.08 -11.45 -23.64
C GLN A 70 28.95 -12.19 -24.37
N GLU A 71 28.85 -13.52 -24.15
CA GLU A 71 27.82 -14.34 -24.80
C GLU A 71 26.40 -13.85 -24.51
N ARG A 72 26.09 -13.46 -23.26
CA ARG A 72 24.76 -12.93 -22.90
C ARG A 72 24.51 -11.55 -23.53
N ARG A 73 25.54 -10.68 -23.54
CA ARG A 73 25.43 -9.39 -24.24
C ARG A 73 25.11 -9.58 -25.71
N ASP A 74 25.79 -10.52 -26.39
CA ASP A 74 25.55 -10.80 -27.81
C ASP A 74 24.16 -11.42 -28.05
N GLN A 75 23.68 -12.26 -27.15
CA GLN A 75 22.31 -12.79 -27.21
C GLN A 75 21.22 -11.70 -27.07
N VAL A 76 21.51 -10.64 -26.31
CA VAL A 76 20.60 -9.51 -26.11
C VAL A 76 20.70 -8.49 -27.24
N SER A 77 21.93 -8.12 -27.59
CA SER A 77 22.19 -7.09 -28.64
C SER A 77 21.89 -7.61 -30.04
N GLY A 78 22.15 -8.87 -30.31
CA GLY A 78 21.94 -9.46 -31.65
C GLY A 78 20.55 -9.21 -32.23
N PRO A 79 19.44 -9.55 -31.53
CA PRO A 79 18.09 -9.24 -32.01
C PRO A 79 17.83 -7.75 -32.22
N LEU A 80 18.37 -6.89 -31.34
CA LEU A 80 18.22 -5.42 -31.44
C LEU A 80 18.96 -4.89 -32.67
N VAL A 81 20.20 -5.33 -32.88
CA VAL A 81 20.98 -4.95 -34.05
C VAL A 81 20.27 -5.38 -35.35
N ARG A 82 19.74 -6.62 -35.39
CA ARG A 82 18.95 -7.09 -36.54
C ARG A 82 17.71 -6.23 -36.80
N LEU A 83 16.98 -5.86 -35.73
CA LEU A 83 15.83 -4.96 -35.82
C LEU A 83 16.21 -3.61 -36.47
N MET A 84 17.38 -3.09 -36.10
CA MET A 84 17.86 -1.78 -36.58
C MET A 84 18.48 -1.84 -37.97
N THR A 85 19.08 -2.96 -38.38
CA THR A 85 19.88 -3.04 -39.61
C THR A 85 19.20 -3.80 -40.75
N GLU A 86 18.32 -4.76 -40.43
CA GLU A 86 17.69 -5.57 -41.48
C GLU A 86 16.45 -4.88 -42.06
N LYS A 87 16.45 -4.66 -43.37
CA LYS A 87 15.37 -3.98 -44.11
C LYS A 87 13.98 -4.60 -43.90
N ARG A 88 13.90 -5.91 -43.66
CA ARG A 88 12.62 -6.62 -43.39
C ARG A 88 11.91 -6.13 -42.12
N TYR A 89 12.65 -5.53 -41.20
CA TYR A 89 12.10 -5.01 -39.93
C TYR A 89 11.88 -3.49 -39.95
N SER A 90 12.11 -2.80 -41.07
CA SER A 90 12.02 -1.34 -41.16
C SER A 90 10.65 -0.79 -40.72
N SER A 91 9.57 -1.47 -41.08
CA SER A 91 8.20 -1.08 -40.67
C SER A 91 8.01 -1.26 -39.16
N LEU A 92 8.51 -2.37 -38.60
CA LEU A 92 8.46 -2.63 -37.18
C LEU A 92 9.32 -1.62 -36.38
N LEU A 93 10.51 -1.34 -36.90
CA LEU A 93 11.39 -0.31 -36.28
C LEU A 93 10.72 1.06 -36.31
N GLY A 94 10.16 1.47 -37.45
CA GLY A 94 9.42 2.73 -37.58
C GLY A 94 8.25 2.81 -36.61
N ALA A 95 7.45 1.76 -36.52
CA ALA A 95 6.34 1.68 -35.58
C ALA A 95 6.83 1.77 -34.12
N THR A 96 7.91 1.08 -33.76
CA THR A 96 8.48 1.10 -32.41
C THR A 96 9.03 2.48 -32.04
N VAL A 97 9.75 3.12 -32.96
CA VAL A 97 10.33 4.46 -32.74
C VAL A 97 9.26 5.53 -32.53
N VAL A 98 8.07 5.36 -33.13
CA VAL A 98 6.95 6.28 -32.94
C VAL A 98 6.14 5.88 -31.70
N ALA A 99 5.81 4.60 -31.55
CA ALA A 99 4.91 4.12 -30.50
C ALA A 99 5.52 4.27 -29.09
N LEU A 100 6.81 3.97 -28.90
CA LEU A 100 7.41 4.05 -27.57
C LEU A 100 7.43 5.48 -27.01
N PRO A 101 7.89 6.52 -27.74
CA PRO A 101 7.80 7.89 -27.27
C PRO A 101 6.35 8.38 -27.09
N ALA A 102 5.44 7.98 -27.98
CA ALA A 102 4.03 8.34 -27.85
C ALA A 102 3.39 7.74 -26.59
N LEU A 103 3.66 6.47 -26.30
CA LEU A 103 3.19 5.81 -25.07
C LEU A 103 3.82 6.42 -23.82
N ALA A 104 5.12 6.74 -23.87
CA ALA A 104 5.80 7.42 -22.77
C ALA A 104 5.20 8.81 -22.52
N ALA A 105 4.99 9.59 -23.60
CA ALA A 105 4.36 10.91 -23.50
C ALA A 105 2.92 10.83 -22.98
N ALA A 106 2.14 9.86 -23.47
CA ALA A 106 0.77 9.63 -22.99
C ALA A 106 0.77 9.24 -21.50
N ASN A 107 1.67 8.38 -21.07
CA ASN A 107 1.79 8.00 -19.66
C ASN A 107 2.17 9.22 -18.80
N VAL A 108 3.16 10.00 -19.21
CA VAL A 108 3.53 11.24 -18.50
C VAL A 108 2.37 12.22 -18.47
N TYR A 109 1.68 12.39 -19.60
CA TYR A 109 0.50 13.27 -19.67
C TYR A 109 -0.60 12.83 -18.70
N VAL A 110 -0.93 11.54 -18.68
CA VAL A 110 -1.94 10.99 -17.75
C VAL A 110 -1.51 11.18 -16.28
N GLN A 111 -0.24 10.98 -15.97
CA GLN A 111 0.27 11.18 -14.60
C GLN A 111 0.35 12.66 -14.19
N MET A 112 0.60 13.55 -15.14
CA MET A 112 0.68 15.00 -14.90
C MET A 112 -0.67 15.71 -15.04
N SER A 113 -1.63 15.14 -15.77
CA SER A 113 -2.99 15.66 -15.88
C SER A 113 -3.81 15.35 -14.65
N VAL A 114 -3.24 15.64 -13.47
CA VAL A 114 -3.97 15.60 -12.22
C VAL A 114 -5.00 16.74 -12.28
N PRO A 115 -6.31 16.47 -12.01
CA PRO A 115 -7.30 17.53 -11.89
C PRO A 115 -6.81 18.55 -10.87
N LEU A 116 -7.05 19.83 -11.15
CA LEU A 116 -6.71 20.94 -10.24
C LEU A 116 -7.23 20.60 -8.84
N GLN A 117 -6.29 20.18 -7.98
CA GLN A 117 -6.62 19.87 -6.60
C GLN A 117 -6.27 21.05 -5.71
N PRO A 118 -6.99 21.26 -4.63
CA PRO A 118 -6.66 22.31 -3.68
C PRO A 118 -5.20 22.11 -3.20
N PRO A 119 -4.50 23.20 -2.83
CA PRO A 119 -3.14 23.14 -2.33
C PRO A 119 -2.99 22.12 -1.20
N LEU A 120 -1.82 21.48 -1.12
CA LEU A 120 -1.54 20.42 -0.13
C LEU A 120 -1.85 20.83 1.32
N PHE A 121 -1.62 22.10 1.66
CA PHE A 121 -1.90 22.66 2.99
C PHE A 121 -3.40 22.92 3.24
N SER A 122 -4.23 22.94 2.22
CA SER A 122 -5.70 23.02 2.36
C SER A 122 -6.38 21.65 2.31
N ARG A 123 -5.62 20.58 2.14
CA ARG A 123 -6.16 19.23 2.22
C ARG A 123 -6.45 18.89 3.65
N THR A 124 -7.60 18.33 3.87
CA THR A 124 -7.94 17.73 5.14
C THR A 124 -6.99 16.57 5.42
N VAL A 125 -6.23 16.68 6.50
CA VAL A 125 -5.41 15.57 7.02
C VAL A 125 -6.30 14.36 7.33
N HIS A 126 -7.58 14.62 7.56
CA HIS A 126 -8.61 13.64 7.86
C HIS A 126 -9.64 13.65 6.71
N PRO A 127 -9.48 12.78 5.69
CA PRO A 127 -10.49 12.64 4.64
C PRO A 127 -11.83 12.23 5.26
N ALA A 128 -12.93 12.69 4.66
CA ALA A 128 -14.26 12.27 5.11
C ALA A 128 -14.36 10.75 5.10
N SER A 129 -14.76 10.18 6.24
CA SER A 129 -15.04 8.75 6.32
C SER A 129 -16.28 8.41 5.50
N PRO A 130 -16.36 7.23 4.90
CA PRO A 130 -17.63 6.71 4.42
C PRO A 130 -18.61 6.58 5.59
N SER A 131 -19.91 6.56 5.31
CA SER A 131 -20.94 6.41 6.36
C SER A 131 -20.89 5.00 7.00
N ASP A 132 -20.47 4.00 6.26
CA ASP A 132 -20.31 2.64 6.74
C ASP A 132 -19.19 1.89 6.02
N ILE A 133 -18.68 0.86 6.68
CA ILE A 133 -17.70 -0.08 6.10
C ILE A 133 -18.10 -1.53 6.44
N THR A 134 -17.61 -2.46 5.64
CA THR A 134 -17.72 -3.90 5.96
C THR A 134 -16.35 -4.41 6.38
N VAL A 135 -16.28 -5.03 7.57
CA VAL A 135 -15.11 -5.67 8.14
C VAL A 135 -15.52 -7.06 8.62
N HIS A 136 -14.82 -8.13 8.22
CA HIS A 136 -15.15 -9.52 8.55
C HIS A 136 -16.64 -9.88 8.35
N ASP A 137 -17.20 -9.43 7.20
CA ASP A 137 -18.61 -9.60 6.83
C ASP A 137 -19.62 -8.86 7.73
N GLN A 138 -19.16 -8.04 8.68
CA GLN A 138 -20.01 -7.20 9.52
C GLN A 138 -20.01 -5.76 9.01
N LYS A 139 -21.20 -5.18 8.91
CA LYS A 139 -21.38 -3.78 8.52
C LYS A 139 -21.29 -2.89 9.75
N ILE A 140 -20.32 -1.99 9.75
CA ILE A 140 -20.06 -1.03 10.83
C ILE A 140 -20.45 0.36 10.35
N ASN A 141 -21.36 1.02 11.04
CA ASN A 141 -21.71 2.41 10.78
C ASN A 141 -20.69 3.32 11.44
N LEU A 142 -20.06 4.19 10.67
CA LEU A 142 -19.00 5.09 11.16
C LEU A 142 -19.57 6.42 11.68
N ASP A 143 -20.78 6.78 11.29
CA ASP A 143 -21.40 8.04 11.69
C ASP A 143 -22.06 7.95 13.08
N THR A 144 -22.62 6.80 13.41
CA THR A 144 -23.35 6.58 14.67
C THR A 144 -22.70 5.53 15.57
N GLY A 145 -21.78 4.73 15.05
CA GLY A 145 -21.09 3.69 15.80
C GLY A 145 -20.22 4.24 16.93
N GLU A 146 -20.00 3.42 17.92
CA GLU A 146 -19.13 3.67 19.07
C GLU A 146 -18.23 2.45 19.30
N ASN A 147 -17.13 2.67 19.99
CA ASN A 147 -16.27 1.57 20.44
C ASN A 147 -17.04 0.71 21.45
N PRO A 148 -17.25 -0.60 21.17
CA PRO A 148 -18.08 -1.45 22.00
C PRO A 148 -17.57 -1.59 23.45
N PHE A 149 -16.30 -1.31 23.70
CA PHE A 149 -15.69 -1.45 25.01
C PHE A 149 -15.53 -0.11 25.77
N ARG A 150 -15.82 1.03 25.14
CA ARG A 150 -15.64 2.36 25.77
C ARG A 150 -16.50 2.54 27.01
N HIS A 151 -17.73 2.03 27.00
CA HIS A 151 -18.64 2.12 28.14
C HIS A 151 -18.11 1.40 29.41
N LEU A 152 -17.21 0.43 29.23
CA LEU A 152 -16.57 -0.28 30.35
C LEU A 152 -15.68 0.64 31.19
N GLU A 153 -15.21 1.75 30.67
CA GLU A 153 -14.38 2.71 31.41
C GLU A 153 -15.06 3.17 32.70
N THR A 154 -16.39 3.30 32.67
CA THR A 154 -17.20 3.70 33.83
C THR A 154 -17.92 2.55 34.49
N SER A 155 -18.43 1.58 33.71
CA SER A 155 -19.27 0.48 34.21
C SER A 155 -18.45 -0.68 34.80
N ASN A 156 -17.27 -0.98 34.24
CA ASN A 156 -16.39 -2.05 34.70
C ASN A 156 -14.91 -1.71 34.43
N PRO A 157 -14.29 -0.84 35.24
CA PRO A 157 -12.90 -0.39 35.00
C PRO A 157 -11.86 -1.52 34.97
N ALA A 158 -12.12 -2.63 35.66
CA ALA A 158 -11.20 -3.78 35.66
C ALA A 158 -11.18 -4.48 34.29
N GLU A 159 -12.34 -4.64 33.65
CA GLU A 159 -12.45 -5.20 32.31
C GLU A 159 -11.92 -4.21 31.26
N PHE A 160 -12.24 -2.93 31.40
CA PHE A 160 -11.67 -1.89 30.54
C PHE A 160 -10.13 -1.95 30.49
N ARG A 161 -9.48 -2.11 31.64
CA ARG A 161 -8.02 -2.23 31.72
C ARG A 161 -7.49 -3.47 30.99
N LYS A 162 -8.23 -4.56 30.92
CA LYS A 162 -7.83 -5.73 30.12
C LYS A 162 -7.85 -5.41 28.62
N HIS A 163 -8.88 -4.71 28.15
CA HIS A 163 -8.95 -4.26 26.76
C HIS A 163 -7.81 -3.29 26.42
N VAL A 164 -7.52 -2.33 27.29
CA VAL A 164 -6.38 -1.42 27.12
C VAL A 164 -5.06 -2.18 27.06
N GLU A 165 -4.84 -3.18 27.95
CA GLU A 165 -3.61 -3.98 27.94
C GLU A 165 -3.50 -4.86 26.69
N ASN A 166 -4.61 -5.44 26.24
CA ASN A 166 -4.63 -6.16 24.95
C ASN A 166 -4.30 -5.23 23.79
N GLY A 167 -4.89 -4.03 23.76
CA GLY A 167 -4.57 -2.99 22.79
C GLY A 167 -3.10 -2.57 22.82
N ARG A 168 -2.49 -2.51 24.02
CA ARG A 168 -1.05 -2.28 24.17
C ARG A 168 -0.23 -3.37 23.48
N GLN A 169 -0.60 -4.63 23.67
CA GLN A 169 0.09 -5.75 23.00
C GLN A 169 -0.08 -5.71 21.49
N VAL A 170 -1.28 -5.40 21.00
CA VAL A 170 -1.55 -5.23 19.57
C VAL A 170 -0.68 -4.12 18.98
N TYR A 171 -0.61 -2.97 19.65
CA TYR A 171 0.18 -1.82 19.21
C TYR A 171 1.68 -2.14 19.12
N TYR A 172 2.27 -2.68 20.17
CA TYR A 172 3.70 -2.97 20.19
C TYR A 172 4.10 -4.13 19.29
N ARG A 173 3.15 -5.00 18.94
CA ARG A 173 3.40 -6.08 17.97
C ARG A 173 3.33 -5.63 16.52
N ASN A 174 2.48 -4.64 16.21
CA ASN A 174 2.09 -4.34 14.83
C ASN A 174 2.33 -2.88 14.42
N CYS A 175 2.19 -1.91 15.30
CA CYS A 175 2.10 -0.49 14.97
C CYS A 175 3.38 0.31 15.29
N VAL A 176 4.13 -0.12 16.29
CA VAL A 176 5.31 0.56 16.83
C VAL A 176 6.38 0.84 15.77
N PHE A 177 6.53 -0.05 14.79
CA PHE A 177 7.56 0.07 13.75
C PHE A 177 7.42 1.33 12.88
N CYS A 178 6.20 1.82 12.72
CA CYS A 178 5.90 3.05 11.99
C CYS A 178 5.56 4.21 12.94
N HIS A 179 4.74 3.98 13.97
CA HIS A 179 4.24 5.04 14.83
C HIS A 179 5.14 5.36 16.03
N GLY A 180 6.15 4.52 16.31
CA GLY A 180 7.11 4.68 17.40
C GLY A 180 6.59 4.16 18.74
N ASP A 181 7.50 3.93 19.68
CA ASP A 181 7.21 3.42 21.02
C ASP A 181 6.49 4.43 21.91
N ASN A 182 6.72 5.71 21.66
CA ASN A 182 6.10 6.85 22.32
C ASN A 182 4.94 7.48 21.52
N MET A 183 4.48 6.84 20.43
CA MET A 183 3.37 7.30 19.59
C MET A 183 3.59 8.63 18.85
N SER A 184 4.84 9.13 18.78
CA SER A 184 5.17 10.43 18.17
C SER A 184 5.56 10.34 16.69
N ALA A 185 5.20 9.28 15.98
CA ALA A 185 5.53 9.05 14.59
C ALA A 185 7.05 8.95 14.30
N ASN A 186 7.81 8.37 15.21
CA ASN A 186 9.26 8.22 15.13
C ASN A 186 9.71 6.74 15.07
N GLY A 187 8.85 5.86 14.56
CA GLY A 187 9.17 4.45 14.39
C GLY A 187 10.31 4.22 13.40
N MET A 188 10.90 3.04 13.44
CA MET A 188 12.11 2.72 12.65
C MET A 188 11.90 2.81 11.13
N PHE A 189 10.67 2.72 10.64
CA PHE A 189 10.37 2.79 9.20
C PHE A 189 10.02 4.20 8.72
N VAL A 190 9.90 5.18 9.61
CA VAL A 190 9.45 6.55 9.30
C VAL A 190 10.21 7.20 8.14
N HIS A 191 11.55 7.05 8.12
CA HIS A 191 12.39 7.67 7.11
C HIS A 191 12.17 7.16 5.68
N GLY A 192 11.49 6.03 5.53
CA GLY A 192 11.13 5.45 4.22
C GLY A 192 9.68 5.68 3.83
N LEU A 193 8.91 6.45 4.60
CA LEU A 193 7.47 6.63 4.41
C LEU A 193 7.13 8.06 3.99
N ASP A 194 6.30 8.18 2.96
CA ASP A 194 5.71 9.44 2.53
C ASP A 194 4.25 9.18 2.09
N PRO A 195 3.25 9.70 2.81
CA PRO A 195 3.37 10.55 4.00
C PRO A 195 3.91 9.79 5.23
N ILE A 196 4.51 10.56 6.14
CA ILE A 196 4.93 10.02 7.43
C ILE A 196 3.71 9.55 8.24
N PRO A 197 3.88 8.57 9.15
CA PRO A 197 2.81 8.15 10.05
C PRO A 197 2.26 9.29 10.90
N THR A 198 1.01 9.15 11.31
CA THR A 198 0.38 10.12 12.20
C THR A 198 1.05 10.13 13.58
N ASN A 199 1.34 11.34 14.07
CA ASN A 199 1.75 11.56 15.46
C ASN A 199 0.50 11.59 16.36
N PHE A 200 0.33 10.59 17.21
CA PHE A 200 -0.82 10.49 18.11
C PHE A 200 -0.69 11.36 19.37
N THR A 201 0.51 11.85 19.68
CA THR A 201 0.71 12.73 20.84
C THR A 201 0.32 14.18 20.55
N ASP A 202 0.16 14.54 19.28
CA ASP A 202 -0.27 15.88 18.89
C ASP A 202 -1.73 16.14 19.31
N ALA A 203 -1.94 17.29 19.93
CA ALA A 203 -3.25 17.73 20.41
C ALA A 203 -4.26 18.00 19.28
N GLY A 204 -3.79 18.30 18.09
CA GLY A 204 -4.61 18.51 16.88
C GLY A 204 -5.04 17.24 16.16
N THR A 205 -4.59 16.07 16.63
CA THR A 205 -4.81 14.81 15.94
C THR A 205 -5.95 14.00 16.56
N ILE A 206 -5.64 13.01 17.39
CA ILE A 206 -6.66 12.05 17.84
C ILE A 206 -7.79 12.63 18.72
N PRO A 207 -7.62 13.71 19.48
CA PRO A 207 -8.74 14.31 20.20
C PRO A 207 -9.82 14.89 19.28
N MET A 208 -9.43 15.21 18.03
CA MET A 208 -10.36 15.76 17.02
C MET A 208 -11.09 14.65 16.26
N LEU A 209 -10.74 13.38 16.49
CA LEU A 209 -11.25 12.24 15.74
C LEU A 209 -12.20 11.41 16.59
N ARG A 210 -13.16 10.77 15.93
CA ARG A 210 -14.00 9.73 16.50
C ARG A 210 -13.25 8.41 16.51
N GLU A 211 -13.56 7.52 17.45
CA GLU A 211 -12.97 6.19 17.48
C GLU A 211 -13.33 5.38 16.23
N THR A 212 -14.52 5.55 15.68
CA THR A 212 -14.95 4.93 14.42
C THR A 212 -14.11 5.37 13.23
N PHE A 213 -13.67 6.63 13.20
CA PHE A 213 -12.74 7.11 12.17
C PHE A 213 -11.40 6.37 12.27
N LEU A 214 -10.85 6.23 13.48
CA LEU A 214 -9.61 5.48 13.70
C LEU A 214 -9.79 4.01 13.34
N PHE A 215 -10.95 3.42 13.67
CA PHE A 215 -11.27 2.06 13.30
C PHE A 215 -11.23 1.87 11.77
N TRP A 216 -11.89 2.76 11.02
CA TRP A 216 -11.83 2.73 9.56
C TRP A 216 -10.39 2.82 9.05
N ARG A 217 -9.60 3.77 9.58
CA ARG A 217 -8.21 3.97 9.15
C ARG A 217 -7.33 2.77 9.43
N ILE A 218 -7.51 2.11 10.57
CA ILE A 218 -6.76 0.90 10.92
C ILE A 218 -7.25 -0.28 10.06
N ALA A 219 -8.55 -0.53 10.01
CA ALA A 219 -9.10 -1.67 9.30
C ALA A 219 -8.75 -1.64 7.81
N LYS A 220 -8.95 -0.50 7.14
CA LYS A 220 -8.80 -0.37 5.67
C LYS A 220 -7.42 0.12 5.23
N GLY A 221 -6.66 0.77 6.10
CA GLY A 221 -5.33 1.27 5.80
C GLY A 221 -5.25 2.26 4.64
N GLY A 222 -4.08 2.35 4.01
CA GLY A 222 -3.86 3.14 2.81
C GLY A 222 -4.75 2.73 1.63
N PRO A 223 -4.88 1.42 1.33
CA PRO A 223 -5.75 0.95 0.24
C PRO A 223 -7.22 1.31 0.39
N GLY A 224 -7.68 1.62 1.60
CA GLY A 224 -9.06 2.01 1.88
C GLY A 224 -9.34 3.50 1.84
N LEU A 225 -8.35 4.33 1.45
CA LEU A 225 -8.58 5.75 1.23
C LEU A 225 -9.39 6.00 -0.04
N PRO A 226 -10.36 6.92 -0.01
CA PRO A 226 -11.00 7.40 -1.23
C PRO A 226 -9.99 8.16 -2.10
N GLU A 227 -10.20 8.14 -3.43
CA GLU A 227 -9.31 8.83 -4.38
C GLU A 227 -9.16 10.33 -4.07
N GLU A 228 -10.21 10.95 -3.55
CA GLU A 228 -10.24 12.35 -3.13
C GLU A 228 -9.41 12.62 -1.88
N GLY A 229 -9.08 11.57 -1.12
CA GLY A 229 -8.36 11.67 0.16
C GLY A 229 -6.89 12.03 0.05
N GLY A 230 -6.34 12.07 -1.15
CA GLY A 230 -4.99 12.53 -1.39
C GLY A 230 -4.26 11.81 -2.52
N PRO A 231 -3.19 12.40 -3.08
CA PRO A 231 -2.36 11.77 -4.10
C PRO A 231 -1.43 10.69 -3.52
N TRP A 232 -1.49 10.43 -2.22
CA TRP A 232 -0.54 9.58 -1.53
C TRP A 232 -1.16 8.23 -1.20
N ASP A 233 -0.61 7.18 -1.80
CA ASP A 233 -0.77 5.84 -1.28
C ASP A 233 -0.01 5.76 0.04
N THR A 234 -0.69 5.83 1.16
CA THR A 234 -0.02 5.59 2.44
C THR A 234 0.40 4.13 2.55
N ALA A 235 1.58 3.90 3.13
CA ALA A 235 2.11 2.56 3.36
C ALA A 235 1.38 1.79 4.47
N MET A 236 0.39 2.40 5.15
CA MET A 236 -0.36 1.75 6.23
C MET A 236 -1.11 0.52 5.71
N PRO A 237 -0.86 -0.69 6.25
CA PRO A 237 -1.57 -1.89 5.84
C PRO A 237 -3.06 -1.83 6.16
N ALA A 238 -3.87 -2.60 5.42
CA ALA A 238 -5.25 -2.89 5.79
C ALA A 238 -5.25 -3.99 6.88
N TRP A 239 -5.40 -3.59 8.11
CA TRP A 239 -5.22 -4.48 9.26
C TRP A 239 -6.38 -5.46 9.48
N GLU A 240 -7.55 -5.25 8.88
CA GLU A 240 -8.67 -6.22 8.94
C GLU A 240 -8.29 -7.64 8.50
N LYS A 241 -7.21 -7.80 7.75
CA LYS A 241 -6.72 -9.11 7.30
C LYS A 241 -5.82 -9.83 8.29
N PHE A 242 -5.36 -9.13 9.31
CA PHE A 242 -4.37 -9.60 10.28
C PHE A 242 -4.88 -9.53 11.72
N LEU A 243 -5.80 -8.61 12.01
CA LEU A 243 -6.36 -8.38 13.33
C LEU A 243 -7.85 -8.67 13.33
N LYS A 244 -8.34 -9.17 14.45
CA LYS A 244 -9.78 -9.29 14.73
C LYS A 244 -10.36 -7.90 15.00
N GLU A 245 -11.66 -7.79 14.86
CA GLU A 245 -12.37 -6.54 15.12
C GLU A 245 -12.11 -6.01 16.53
N ASP A 246 -12.22 -6.88 17.55
CA ASP A 246 -11.95 -6.52 18.93
C ASP A 246 -10.51 -6.03 19.16
N GLU A 247 -9.53 -6.63 18.49
CA GLU A 247 -8.13 -6.20 18.59
C GLU A 247 -7.91 -4.80 18.02
N ILE A 248 -8.67 -4.42 16.98
CA ILE A 248 -8.62 -3.06 16.42
C ILE A 248 -9.23 -2.07 17.42
N TRP A 249 -10.38 -2.41 18.02
CA TRP A 249 -11.02 -1.58 19.03
C TRP A 249 -10.15 -1.41 20.28
N ASP A 250 -9.53 -2.48 20.73
CA ASP A 250 -8.61 -2.50 21.85
C ASP A 250 -7.38 -1.60 21.61
N ALA A 251 -6.81 -1.68 20.40
CA ALA A 251 -5.70 -0.80 20.02
C ALA A 251 -6.09 0.67 20.09
N ILE A 252 -7.31 1.01 19.67
CA ILE A 252 -7.84 2.38 19.77
C ILE A 252 -7.98 2.82 21.22
N LEU A 253 -8.50 1.95 22.11
CA LEU A 253 -8.55 2.26 23.55
C LEU A 253 -7.16 2.57 24.10
N PHE A 254 -6.17 1.77 23.74
CA PHE A 254 -4.80 1.99 24.17
C PHE A 254 -4.22 3.31 23.65
N LEU A 255 -4.48 3.71 22.40
CA LEU A 255 -4.03 4.99 21.87
C LEU A 255 -4.51 6.18 22.74
N TYR A 256 -5.79 6.16 23.12
CA TYR A 256 -6.35 7.21 23.98
C TYR A 256 -5.86 7.14 25.43
N ASP A 257 -5.74 5.95 25.99
CA ASP A 257 -5.22 5.75 27.37
C ASP A 257 -3.76 6.22 27.47
N PHE A 258 -2.90 5.78 26.55
CA PHE A 258 -1.47 6.14 26.54
C PHE A 258 -1.25 7.66 26.38
N THR A 259 -2.00 8.29 25.50
CA THR A 259 -1.85 9.73 25.24
C THR A 259 -2.57 10.62 26.25
N GLY A 260 -3.37 10.03 27.14
CA GLY A 260 -4.19 10.77 28.10
C GLY A 260 -5.28 11.62 27.43
N ARG A 261 -5.64 11.30 26.19
CA ARG A 261 -6.63 12.05 25.39
C ARG A 261 -8.00 11.39 25.46
N ARG A 262 -9.02 12.15 25.03
CA ARG A 262 -10.40 11.67 24.86
C ARG A 262 -10.80 11.74 23.40
N PRO A 263 -11.56 10.77 22.88
CA PRO A 263 -12.10 10.85 21.55
C PRO A 263 -13.13 11.99 21.43
N ARG A 264 -13.29 12.51 20.22
CA ARG A 264 -14.40 13.43 19.93
C ARG A 264 -15.72 12.73 20.17
N ALA A 265 -16.63 13.39 20.90
CA ALA A 265 -17.96 12.85 21.18
C ALA A 265 -18.76 12.62 19.87
N GLY A 266 -19.53 11.55 19.83
CA GLY A 266 -20.49 11.30 18.77
C GLY A 266 -21.65 12.32 18.84
N GLY A 267 -22.02 12.94 17.71
CA GLY A 267 -23.18 13.82 17.64
C GLY A 267 -22.92 15.32 17.63
N GLU A 268 -21.74 15.82 17.92
CA GLU A 268 -21.40 17.22 17.67
C GLU A 268 -20.91 17.41 16.23
N ALA A 269 -21.85 17.56 15.30
CA ALA A 269 -21.54 18.24 14.05
C ALA A 269 -21.01 19.64 14.42
N ALA A 270 -19.86 20.02 13.87
CA ALA A 270 -19.35 21.37 14.01
C ALA A 270 -20.45 22.34 13.55
N LYS A 271 -21.04 23.07 14.49
CA LYS A 271 -21.86 24.23 14.19
C LYS A 271 -20.97 25.37 13.76
#